data_37bdee081315ca5e204d69ab3c9409fd
#
_entry.id   37bdee081315ca5e204d69ab3c9409fd
#
_cell.length_a   1.000
_cell.length_b   1.000
_cell.length_c   1.000
_cell.angle_alpha   90.00
_cell.angle_beta   90.00
_cell.angle_gamma   90.00
#
_symmetry.space_group_name_H-M   'P 1'
#
loop_
_entity.id
_entity.type
_entity.pdbx_description
1 polymer ?
#
loop_
_entity_poly.entity_id
_entity_poly.type
_entity_poly.pdbx_seq_one_letter_code
_entity_poly.pdbx_strand_id
1 'polypeptide(L)'
;MQEVAKLADKKYRKQSQSYVIEGERLVRDAIFHGAQVQSIFVAESAKGKLDFADATIVSDRVFAKMSTTVNSQGVLAVAKIPQNELSAPNGNCLILDNLQDPGNIGTLIRTAVACGFTDIYAVNCADVYSPKVVRSAMSAHFCLRLHQTDDIAKVFEVASKNTILACDMGGKNIFDCKFTGNVALVLGNEGNGLSSYSRQKSHDTISLPMANSFESLNVAVAGSVIMYQIYANTK
;
A
#
# COMPACT_ATOMS: atom_id res chain seq x y z
N MET A 1 25.65 3.08 6.69
CA MET A 1 25.59 2.65 5.30
C MET A 1 25.32 1.14 5.14
N GLN A 2 26.05 0.24 5.78
CA GLN A 2 25.72 -1.19 5.75
C GLN A 2 24.31 -1.47 6.32
N GLU A 3 23.89 -0.77 7.36
CA GLU A 3 22.55 -0.90 7.93
C GLU A 3 21.46 -0.46 6.94
N VAL A 4 21.69 0.57 6.12
CA VAL A 4 20.74 1.03 5.09
C VAL A 4 20.55 -0.06 4.02
N ALA A 5 21.62 -0.67 3.55
CA ALA A 5 21.54 -1.78 2.58
C ALA A 5 20.72 -2.98 3.10
N LYS A 6 20.79 -3.27 4.39
CA LYS A 6 20.01 -4.35 5.02
C LYS A 6 18.50 -4.08 5.02
N LEU A 7 18.06 -2.82 4.88
CA LEU A 7 16.64 -2.47 4.82
C LEU A 7 15.92 -2.99 3.56
N ALA A 8 16.67 -3.51 2.58
CA ALA A 8 16.08 -4.29 1.50
C ALA A 8 15.39 -5.57 2.00
N ASP A 9 15.82 -6.12 3.15
CA ASP A 9 15.27 -7.32 3.77
C ASP A 9 14.18 -6.97 4.81
N LYS A 10 13.04 -7.70 4.78
CA LYS A 10 11.90 -7.56 5.69
C LYS A 10 12.30 -7.70 7.17
N LYS A 11 13.22 -8.64 7.48
CA LYS A 11 13.68 -8.88 8.84
C LYS A 11 14.31 -7.62 9.46
N TYR A 12 15.18 -6.96 8.70
CA TYR A 12 15.87 -5.77 9.20
C TYR A 12 14.94 -4.56 9.29
N ARG A 13 13.97 -4.40 8.36
CA ARG A 13 12.94 -3.35 8.49
C ARG A 13 12.12 -3.52 9.77
N LYS A 14 11.69 -4.75 10.08
CA LYS A 14 10.99 -5.06 11.33
C LYS A 14 11.82 -4.77 12.58
N GLN A 15 13.11 -5.11 12.57
CA GLN A 15 14.01 -4.89 13.72
C GLN A 15 14.31 -3.42 13.96
N SER A 16 14.60 -2.66 12.91
CA SER A 16 14.95 -1.23 12.99
C SER A 16 13.73 -0.31 12.97
N GLN A 17 12.54 -0.84 12.67
CA GLN A 17 11.33 -0.07 12.45
C GLN A 17 11.56 1.08 11.45
N SER A 18 12.33 0.79 10.38
CA SER A 18 12.72 1.76 9.38
C SER A 18 12.68 1.16 7.98
N TYR A 19 12.49 1.99 6.97
CA TYR A 19 12.43 1.59 5.57
C TYR A 19 13.10 2.61 4.66
N VAL A 20 13.39 2.20 3.41
CA VAL A 20 14.04 3.04 2.40
C VAL A 20 12.99 3.65 1.48
N ILE A 21 13.16 4.95 1.22
CA ILE A 21 12.44 5.74 0.23
C ILE A 21 13.46 6.15 -0.83
N GLU A 22 13.31 5.73 -2.08
CA GLU A 22 14.29 5.97 -3.12
C GLU A 22 13.69 6.74 -4.30
N GLY A 23 14.40 7.78 -4.74
CA GLY A 23 14.04 8.67 -5.82
C GLY A 23 13.64 10.08 -5.37
N GLU A 24 14.02 11.09 -6.15
CA GLU A 24 13.88 12.50 -5.78
C GLU A 24 12.44 12.86 -5.39
N ARG A 25 11.49 12.54 -6.27
CA ARG A 25 10.08 12.85 -6.04
C ARG A 25 9.56 12.19 -4.77
N LEU A 26 9.83 10.90 -4.57
CA LEU A 26 9.37 10.17 -3.39
C LEU A 26 9.96 10.73 -2.09
N VAL A 27 11.23 11.11 -2.07
CA VAL A 27 11.86 11.70 -0.88
C VAL A 27 11.25 13.07 -0.58
N ARG A 28 11.01 13.92 -1.59
CA ARG A 28 10.33 15.22 -1.42
C ARG A 28 8.91 15.05 -0.91
N ASP A 29 8.15 14.13 -1.51
CA ASP A 29 6.78 13.85 -1.12
C ASP A 29 6.70 13.28 0.31
N ALA A 30 7.64 12.39 0.69
CA ALA A 30 7.73 11.89 2.05
C ALA A 30 7.94 13.02 3.08
N ILE A 31 8.84 13.95 2.81
CA ILE A 31 9.09 15.12 3.67
C ILE A 31 7.84 15.99 3.71
N PHE A 32 7.23 16.29 2.57
CA PHE A 32 6.03 17.13 2.46
C PHE A 32 4.84 16.56 3.27
N HIS A 33 4.65 15.24 3.24
CA HIS A 33 3.59 14.54 3.98
C HIS A 33 3.96 14.20 5.43
N GLY A 34 5.11 14.70 5.93
CA GLY A 34 5.49 14.55 7.33
C GLY A 34 5.99 13.17 7.73
N ALA A 35 6.50 12.37 6.77
CA ALA A 35 7.17 11.12 7.12
C ALA A 35 8.37 11.39 8.02
N GLN A 36 8.58 10.55 9.03
CA GLN A 36 9.69 10.69 9.97
C GLN A 36 11.01 10.28 9.30
N VAL A 37 11.54 11.17 8.44
CA VAL A 37 12.82 10.96 7.76
C VAL A 37 13.96 11.08 8.78
N GLN A 38 14.80 10.05 8.86
CA GLN A 38 15.92 9.95 9.80
C GLN A 38 17.25 10.39 9.16
N SER A 39 17.41 10.11 7.88
CA SER A 39 18.61 10.45 7.11
C SER A 39 18.33 10.48 5.61
N ILE A 40 19.05 11.32 4.90
CA ILE A 40 19.01 11.43 3.44
C ILE A 40 20.43 11.23 2.92
N PHE A 41 20.56 10.43 1.87
CA PHE A 41 21.83 10.16 1.20
C PHE A 41 21.74 10.57 -0.26
N VAL A 42 22.75 11.29 -0.74
CA VAL A 42 22.86 11.72 -2.13
C VAL A 42 24.18 11.18 -2.70
N ALA A 43 24.11 10.59 -3.88
CA ALA A 43 25.27 10.12 -4.61
C ALA A 43 26.16 11.29 -5.06
N GLU A 44 27.46 11.11 -5.05
CA GLU A 44 28.42 12.16 -5.45
C GLU A 44 28.16 12.68 -6.86
N SER A 45 27.79 11.82 -7.81
CA SER A 45 27.41 12.19 -9.19
C SER A 45 26.12 13.01 -9.30
N ALA A 46 25.28 12.99 -8.29
CA ALA A 46 24.03 13.77 -8.18
C ALA A 46 24.20 15.07 -7.38
N LYS A 47 25.39 15.28 -6.76
CA LYS A 47 25.70 16.50 -6.02
C LYS A 47 25.54 17.74 -6.92
N GLY A 48 24.85 18.75 -6.40
CA GLY A 48 24.55 20.00 -7.12
C GLY A 48 23.40 19.93 -8.11
N LYS A 49 22.88 18.72 -8.41
CA LYS A 49 21.62 18.54 -9.16
C LYS A 49 20.44 18.35 -8.22
N LEU A 50 20.69 17.76 -7.06
CA LEU A 50 19.70 17.46 -6.04
C LEU A 50 20.05 18.27 -4.78
N ASP A 51 19.11 19.08 -4.33
CA ASP A 51 19.22 19.89 -3.11
C ASP A 51 18.26 19.35 -2.04
N PHE A 52 18.85 18.79 -1.00
CA PHE A 52 18.17 18.31 0.19
C PHE A 52 18.94 18.81 1.42
N ALA A 53 18.25 19.50 2.32
CA ALA A 53 18.83 19.93 3.60
C ALA A 53 19.34 18.70 4.36
N ASP A 54 20.49 18.83 4.99
CA ASP A 54 21.14 17.82 5.84
C ASP A 54 21.45 16.49 5.14
N ALA A 55 21.50 16.45 3.80
CA ALA A 55 21.85 15.25 3.07
C ALA A 55 23.32 14.87 3.24
N THR A 56 23.58 13.60 3.49
CA THR A 56 24.93 13.03 3.49
C THR A 56 25.35 12.67 2.06
N ILE A 57 26.40 13.32 1.55
CA ILE A 57 26.98 12.94 0.26
C ILE A 57 27.81 11.68 0.43
N VAL A 58 27.59 10.70 -0.43
CA VAL A 58 28.34 9.45 -0.45
C VAL A 58 28.85 9.14 -1.84
N SER A 59 29.98 8.42 -1.94
CA SER A 59 30.50 8.01 -3.25
C SER A 59 29.49 7.12 -3.99
N ASP A 60 29.49 7.17 -5.33
CA ASP A 60 28.58 6.37 -6.17
C ASP A 60 28.67 4.87 -5.87
N ARG A 61 29.88 4.38 -5.56
CA ARG A 61 30.09 2.99 -5.15
C ARG A 61 29.38 2.64 -3.85
N VAL A 62 29.34 3.55 -2.89
CA VAL A 62 28.63 3.37 -1.61
C VAL A 62 27.13 3.48 -1.85
N PHE A 63 26.70 4.46 -2.62
CA PHE A 63 25.29 4.65 -2.96
C PHE A 63 24.69 3.42 -3.65
N ALA A 64 25.39 2.85 -4.63
CA ALA A 64 24.96 1.65 -5.35
C ALA A 64 24.73 0.43 -4.44
N LYS A 65 25.42 0.34 -3.30
CA LYS A 65 25.20 -0.74 -2.30
C LYS A 65 23.96 -0.52 -1.44
N MET A 66 23.48 0.72 -1.34
CA MET A 66 22.28 1.07 -0.57
C MET A 66 21.03 1.12 -1.44
N SER A 67 21.21 1.42 -2.73
CA SER A 67 20.12 1.49 -3.71
C SER A 67 19.49 0.12 -3.96
N THR A 68 18.17 0.11 -4.15
CA THR A 68 17.39 -1.06 -4.55
C THR A 68 16.92 -1.00 -6.00
N THR A 69 17.36 0.01 -6.76
CA THR A 69 17.03 0.21 -8.18
C THR A 69 18.26 0.15 -9.06
N VAL A 70 18.11 -0.42 -10.27
CA VAL A 70 19.18 -0.52 -11.25
C VAL A 70 19.58 0.87 -11.77
N ASN A 71 18.58 1.72 -12.03
CA ASN A 71 18.77 3.10 -12.53
C ASN A 71 18.32 4.10 -11.46
N SER A 72 19.15 4.29 -10.44
CA SER A 72 18.84 5.22 -9.37
C SER A 72 18.98 6.68 -9.81
N GLN A 73 18.13 7.55 -9.26
CA GLN A 73 18.23 9.00 -9.42
C GLN A 73 19.31 9.63 -8.51
N GLY A 74 20.03 8.81 -7.72
CA GLY A 74 21.11 9.27 -6.85
C GLY A 74 20.65 9.88 -5.52
N VAL A 75 19.43 9.64 -5.09
CA VAL A 75 18.96 10.02 -3.77
C VAL A 75 18.10 8.92 -3.14
N LEU A 76 18.32 8.68 -1.88
CA LEU A 76 17.47 7.86 -1.02
C LEU A 76 17.36 8.44 0.40
N ALA A 77 16.27 8.16 1.06
CA ALA A 77 16.05 8.49 2.47
C ALA A 77 15.74 7.23 3.27
N VAL A 78 16.08 7.26 4.55
CA VAL A 78 15.62 6.29 5.54
C VAL A 78 14.57 6.98 6.41
N ALA A 79 13.39 6.37 6.52
CA ALA A 79 12.32 6.86 7.35
C ALA A 79 11.86 5.80 8.35
N LYS A 80 11.28 6.23 9.47
CA LYS A 80 10.63 5.33 10.43
C LYS A 80 9.33 4.77 9.88
N ILE A 81 9.06 3.50 10.15
CA ILE A 81 7.76 2.90 9.94
C ILE A 81 6.79 3.50 10.96
N PRO A 82 5.67 4.11 10.53
CA PRO A 82 4.65 4.62 11.45
C PRO A 82 4.13 3.50 12.36
N GLN A 83 4.04 3.78 13.66
CA GLN A 83 3.45 2.87 14.63
C GLN A 83 1.93 3.05 14.62
N ASN A 84 1.28 2.47 13.62
CA ASN A 84 -0.18 2.49 13.52
C ASN A 84 -0.75 1.29 14.29
N GLU A 85 -1.28 1.54 15.48
CA GLU A 85 -2.11 0.54 16.16
C GLU A 85 -3.32 0.19 15.30
N LEU A 86 -3.76 -1.06 15.41
CA LEU A 86 -4.94 -1.51 14.69
C LEU A 86 -6.18 -0.82 15.27
N SER A 87 -6.74 0.12 14.55
CA SER A 87 -7.84 0.99 14.99
C SER A 87 -8.93 1.07 13.93
N ALA A 88 -10.11 1.56 14.30
CA ALA A 88 -11.20 1.78 13.37
C ALA A 88 -10.82 2.74 12.23
N PRO A 89 -11.28 2.49 10.99
CA PRO A 89 -11.03 3.37 9.88
C PRO A 89 -11.78 4.70 10.03
N ASN A 90 -11.17 5.78 9.51
CA ASN A 90 -11.78 7.11 9.53
C ASN A 90 -12.79 7.35 8.39
N GLY A 91 -12.89 6.40 7.45
CA GLY A 91 -13.74 6.51 6.26
C GLY A 91 -13.84 5.17 5.54
N ASN A 92 -13.88 5.20 4.21
CA ASN A 92 -13.74 3.99 3.41
C ASN A 92 -12.36 3.37 3.66
N CYS A 93 -12.30 2.05 3.74
CA CYS A 93 -11.05 1.33 3.93
C CYS A 93 -10.93 0.12 3.01
N LEU A 94 -9.69 -0.32 2.80
CA LEU A 94 -9.36 -1.49 2.00
C LEU A 94 -8.77 -2.58 2.90
N ILE A 95 -9.30 -3.78 2.81
CA ILE A 95 -8.79 -4.97 3.50
C ILE A 95 -8.15 -5.87 2.44
N LEU A 96 -6.84 -6.06 2.51
CA LEU A 96 -6.09 -6.94 1.64
C LEU A 96 -5.90 -8.27 2.36
N ASP A 97 -6.54 -9.32 1.86
CA ASP A 97 -6.54 -10.65 2.44
C ASP A 97 -5.51 -11.53 1.71
N ASN A 98 -4.29 -11.61 2.26
CA ASN A 98 -3.20 -12.46 1.78
C ASN A 98 -2.65 -12.11 0.37
N LEU A 99 -2.62 -10.84 -0.02
CA LEU A 99 -2.00 -10.40 -1.27
C LEU A 99 -0.47 -10.52 -1.22
N GLN A 100 0.13 -11.12 -2.25
CA GLN A 100 1.58 -11.38 -2.26
C GLN A 100 2.36 -10.59 -3.31
N ASP A 101 1.74 -10.07 -4.36
CA ASP A 101 2.45 -9.25 -5.34
C ASP A 101 2.60 -7.78 -4.88
N PRO A 102 3.84 -7.30 -4.69
CA PRO A 102 4.08 -5.92 -4.26
C PRO A 102 3.62 -4.86 -5.26
N GLY A 103 3.53 -5.20 -6.55
CA GLY A 103 3.04 -4.30 -7.59
C GLY A 103 1.54 -4.07 -7.45
N ASN A 104 0.77 -5.15 -7.21
CA ASN A 104 -0.67 -5.08 -6.97
C ASN A 104 -0.97 -4.26 -5.71
N ILE A 105 -0.25 -4.53 -4.60
CA ILE A 105 -0.41 -3.78 -3.35
C ILE A 105 -0.14 -2.29 -3.58
N GLY A 106 0.96 -1.92 -4.24
CA GLY A 106 1.30 -0.53 -4.50
C GLY A 106 0.26 0.18 -5.40
N THR A 107 -0.24 -0.51 -6.43
CA THR A 107 -1.31 0.01 -7.30
C THR A 107 -2.60 0.26 -6.50
N LEU A 108 -2.98 -0.68 -5.64
CA LEU A 108 -4.16 -0.54 -4.79
C LEU A 108 -4.02 0.60 -3.78
N ILE A 109 -2.85 0.78 -3.14
CA ILE A 109 -2.57 1.92 -2.26
C ILE A 109 -2.79 3.24 -3.02
N ARG A 110 -2.25 3.33 -4.24
CA ARG A 110 -2.37 4.53 -5.07
C ARG A 110 -3.82 4.83 -5.46
N THR A 111 -4.58 3.82 -5.85
CA THR A 111 -5.99 3.98 -6.20
C THR A 111 -6.84 4.31 -4.97
N ALA A 112 -6.56 3.69 -3.82
CA ALA A 112 -7.26 3.94 -2.57
C ALA A 112 -7.21 5.44 -2.19
N VAL A 113 -6.02 6.05 -2.24
CA VAL A 113 -5.87 7.49 -2.00
C VAL A 113 -6.66 8.32 -3.01
N ALA A 114 -6.58 7.98 -4.31
CA ALA A 114 -7.31 8.69 -5.37
C ALA A 114 -8.84 8.62 -5.19
N CYS A 115 -9.34 7.55 -4.57
CA CYS A 115 -10.76 7.34 -4.28
C CYS A 115 -11.18 7.76 -2.86
N GLY A 116 -10.30 8.44 -2.10
CA GLY A 116 -10.60 8.94 -0.76
C GLY A 116 -10.72 7.88 0.33
N PHE A 117 -10.12 6.71 0.13
CA PHE A 117 -9.96 5.70 1.18
C PHE A 117 -8.92 6.19 2.17
N THR A 118 -9.16 5.98 3.46
CA THR A 118 -8.33 6.52 4.55
C THR A 118 -7.36 5.50 5.14
N ASP A 119 -7.69 4.22 5.01
CA ASP A 119 -6.99 3.12 5.68
C ASP A 119 -6.84 1.91 4.78
N ILE A 120 -5.72 1.22 4.92
CA ILE A 120 -5.48 -0.10 4.34
C ILE A 120 -5.03 -1.07 5.42
N TYR A 121 -5.71 -2.19 5.53
CA TYR A 121 -5.38 -3.30 6.42
C TYR A 121 -4.80 -4.44 5.58
N ALA A 122 -3.48 -4.61 5.63
CA ALA A 122 -2.76 -5.68 4.93
C ALA A 122 -2.61 -6.89 5.85
N VAL A 123 -3.47 -7.90 5.65
CA VAL A 123 -3.51 -9.11 6.48
C VAL A 123 -2.73 -10.22 5.78
N ASN A 124 -1.68 -10.73 6.43
CA ASN A 124 -0.79 -11.76 5.88
C ASN A 124 -0.23 -11.43 4.47
N CYS A 125 -0.14 -10.16 4.13
CA CYS A 125 0.33 -9.68 2.83
C CYS A 125 1.87 -9.59 2.74
N ALA A 126 2.34 -9.38 1.51
CA ALA A 126 3.70 -8.88 1.33
C ALA A 126 3.89 -7.56 2.09
N ASP A 127 5.12 -7.30 2.49
CA ASP A 127 5.46 -6.13 3.32
C ASP A 127 5.17 -4.82 2.58
N VAL A 128 4.23 -4.02 3.11
CA VAL A 128 3.82 -2.73 2.53
C VAL A 128 4.92 -1.66 2.57
N TYR A 129 5.96 -1.87 3.39
CA TYR A 129 7.15 -1.01 3.46
C TYR A 129 8.33 -1.56 2.65
N SER A 130 8.13 -2.63 1.86
CA SER A 130 9.17 -3.10 0.94
C SER A 130 9.46 -2.04 -0.12
N PRO A 131 10.72 -1.91 -0.57
CA PRO A 131 11.09 -0.91 -1.57
C PRO A 131 10.24 -0.97 -2.85
N LYS A 132 9.79 -2.17 -3.25
CA LYS A 132 8.96 -2.36 -4.44
C LYS A 132 7.54 -1.81 -4.23
N VAL A 133 6.93 -2.02 -3.05
CA VAL A 133 5.60 -1.45 -2.72
C VAL A 133 5.68 0.07 -2.62
N VAL A 134 6.67 0.61 -1.89
CA VAL A 134 6.84 2.06 -1.73
C VAL A 134 6.98 2.76 -3.08
N ARG A 135 7.80 2.22 -3.99
CA ARG A 135 7.92 2.76 -5.35
C ARG A 135 6.63 2.65 -6.17
N SER A 136 5.95 1.51 -6.09
CA SER A 136 4.71 1.29 -6.85
C SER A 136 3.56 2.18 -6.36
N ALA A 137 3.45 2.38 -5.05
CA ALA A 137 2.45 3.25 -4.44
C ALA A 137 2.72 4.73 -4.68
N MET A 138 3.97 5.11 -5.00
CA MET A 138 4.36 6.51 -5.14
C MET A 138 4.01 7.33 -3.87
N SER A 139 3.72 8.61 -4.02
CA SER A 139 3.36 9.53 -2.93
C SER A 139 2.16 9.08 -2.09
N ALA A 140 1.29 8.24 -2.66
CA ALA A 140 0.12 7.70 -1.97
C ALA A 140 0.48 6.89 -0.71
N HIS A 141 1.69 6.33 -0.66
CA HIS A 141 2.20 5.62 0.51
C HIS A 141 2.22 6.48 1.79
N PHE A 142 2.28 7.79 1.66
CA PHE A 142 2.34 8.75 2.76
C PHE A 142 0.99 9.41 3.07
N CYS A 143 -0.07 9.12 2.30
CA CYS A 143 -1.34 9.85 2.36
C CYS A 143 -2.45 9.12 3.12
N LEU A 144 -2.23 7.89 3.58
CA LEU A 144 -3.22 7.08 4.29
C LEU A 144 -2.55 6.25 5.40
N ARG A 145 -3.36 5.65 6.26
CA ARG A 145 -2.86 4.77 7.32
C ARG A 145 -2.70 3.36 6.79
N LEU A 146 -1.48 2.82 6.89
CA LEU A 146 -1.15 1.44 6.53
C LEU A 146 -1.02 0.61 7.80
N HIS A 147 -1.84 -0.44 7.93
CA HIS A 147 -1.82 -1.39 9.03
C HIS A 147 -1.38 -2.76 8.51
N GLN A 148 -0.40 -3.38 9.15
CA GLN A 148 0.01 -4.74 8.85
C GLN A 148 -0.27 -5.66 10.03
N THR A 149 -0.94 -6.77 9.79
CA THR A 149 -1.29 -7.75 10.82
C THR A 149 -1.41 -9.16 10.23
N ASP A 150 -1.45 -10.17 11.07
CA ASP A 150 -1.84 -11.54 10.75
C ASP A 150 -3.25 -11.90 11.27
N ASP A 151 -3.90 -10.99 12.01
CA ASP A 151 -5.20 -11.18 12.64
C ASP A 151 -6.34 -10.57 11.80
N ILE A 152 -6.92 -11.36 10.90
CA ILE A 152 -8.07 -10.97 10.07
C ILE A 152 -9.31 -10.70 10.93
N ALA A 153 -9.50 -11.44 12.02
CA ALA A 153 -10.67 -11.29 12.86
C ALA A 153 -10.68 -9.92 13.54
N LYS A 154 -9.52 -9.48 14.02
CA LYS A 154 -9.37 -8.15 14.63
C LYS A 154 -9.59 -7.03 13.60
N VAL A 155 -9.18 -7.22 12.34
CA VAL A 155 -9.45 -6.25 11.27
C VAL A 155 -10.95 -6.11 11.03
N PHE A 156 -11.69 -7.20 10.96
CA PHE A 156 -13.14 -7.16 10.79
C PHE A 156 -13.85 -6.52 12.01
N GLU A 157 -13.35 -6.76 13.22
CA GLU A 157 -13.85 -6.12 14.44
C GLU A 157 -13.71 -4.59 14.38
N VAL A 158 -12.50 -4.08 14.07
CA VAL A 158 -12.27 -2.63 14.00
C VAL A 158 -12.98 -1.97 12.83
N ALA A 159 -13.22 -2.69 11.73
CA ALA A 159 -13.97 -2.22 10.56
C ALA A 159 -15.49 -2.42 10.69
N SER A 160 -16.00 -2.92 11.80
CA SER A 160 -17.42 -3.34 11.97
C SER A 160 -18.46 -2.24 11.75
N LYS A 161 -18.08 -0.97 11.84
CA LYS A 161 -18.97 0.17 11.53
C LYS A 161 -19.10 0.45 10.04
N ASN A 162 -18.25 -0.14 9.20
CA ASN A 162 -18.31 -0.04 7.75
C ASN A 162 -19.17 -1.17 7.18
N THR A 163 -19.76 -0.94 6.01
CA THR A 163 -20.33 -2.05 5.23
C THR A 163 -19.19 -2.85 4.62
N ILE A 164 -18.96 -4.07 5.11
CA ILE A 164 -17.86 -4.92 4.65
C ILE A 164 -18.32 -5.68 3.41
N LEU A 165 -17.66 -5.43 2.29
CA LEU A 165 -17.96 -5.99 0.97
C LEU A 165 -16.82 -6.88 0.48
N ALA A 166 -17.08 -8.15 0.28
CA ALA A 166 -16.17 -9.09 -0.34
C ALA A 166 -16.19 -8.94 -1.86
N CYS A 167 -15.01 -8.81 -2.50
CA CYS A 167 -14.90 -8.87 -3.95
C CYS A 167 -14.62 -10.30 -4.38
N ASP A 168 -15.61 -10.96 -5.01
CA ASP A 168 -15.48 -12.34 -5.46
C ASP A 168 -16.38 -12.60 -6.66
N MET A 169 -16.06 -13.67 -7.41
CA MET A 169 -16.89 -14.12 -8.54
C MET A 169 -18.28 -14.54 -8.05
N GLY A 170 -19.31 -14.28 -8.85
CA GLY A 170 -20.71 -14.63 -8.51
C GLY A 170 -21.37 -13.69 -7.49
N GLY A 171 -20.69 -12.62 -7.07
CA GLY A 171 -21.31 -11.56 -6.28
C GLY A 171 -22.27 -10.69 -7.09
N LYS A 172 -22.93 -9.75 -6.41
CA LYS A 172 -23.79 -8.74 -7.06
C LYS A 172 -22.95 -7.86 -7.98
N ASN A 173 -23.51 -7.49 -9.12
CA ASN A 173 -22.85 -6.56 -10.03
C ASN A 173 -22.62 -5.20 -9.33
N ILE A 174 -21.35 -4.79 -9.20
CA ILE A 174 -20.97 -3.55 -8.52
C ILE A 174 -21.64 -2.30 -9.10
N PHE A 175 -21.92 -2.29 -10.39
CA PHE A 175 -22.54 -1.13 -11.06
C PHE A 175 -24.03 -0.95 -10.73
N ASP A 176 -24.68 -1.99 -10.18
CA ASP A 176 -26.07 -1.95 -9.73
C ASP A 176 -26.17 -1.67 -8.21
N CYS A 177 -25.03 -1.61 -7.52
CA CYS A 177 -24.97 -1.38 -6.08
C CYS A 177 -25.06 0.11 -5.74
N LYS A 178 -25.78 0.41 -4.65
CA LYS A 178 -25.79 1.72 -3.99
C LYS A 178 -25.24 1.58 -2.59
N PHE A 179 -24.41 2.51 -2.18
CA PHE A 179 -23.76 2.47 -0.88
C PHE A 179 -24.22 3.64 -0.02
N THR A 180 -24.59 3.33 1.22
CA THR A 180 -24.90 4.32 2.27
C THR A 180 -23.87 4.17 3.38
N GLY A 181 -23.18 5.26 3.71
CA GLY A 181 -22.10 5.22 4.72
C GLY A 181 -20.78 4.67 4.17
N ASN A 182 -19.86 4.40 5.08
CA ASN A 182 -18.51 3.97 4.73
C ASN A 182 -18.45 2.47 4.37
N VAL A 183 -17.59 2.14 3.44
CA VAL A 183 -17.35 0.78 2.93
C VAL A 183 -15.98 0.28 3.37
N ALA A 184 -15.91 -0.99 3.74
CA ALA A 184 -14.68 -1.76 3.85
C ALA A 184 -14.63 -2.77 2.70
N LEU A 185 -13.83 -2.50 1.68
CA LEU A 185 -13.67 -3.40 0.53
C LEU A 185 -12.63 -4.49 0.85
N VAL A 186 -12.99 -5.74 0.69
CA VAL A 186 -12.09 -6.88 0.91
C VAL A 186 -11.66 -7.46 -0.43
N LEU A 187 -10.35 -7.51 -0.65
CA LEU A 187 -9.72 -8.10 -1.84
C LEU A 187 -8.87 -9.30 -1.44
N GLY A 188 -9.07 -10.42 -2.09
CA GLY A 188 -8.38 -11.67 -1.81
C GLY A 188 -7.10 -11.90 -2.63
N ASN A 189 -6.41 -12.99 -2.30
CA ASN A 189 -5.18 -13.44 -2.95
C ASN A 189 -5.38 -13.69 -4.45
N GLU A 190 -4.35 -13.43 -5.24
CA GLU A 190 -4.38 -13.54 -6.71
C GLU A 190 -4.70 -14.95 -7.22
N GLY A 191 -4.27 -15.99 -6.51
CA GLY A 191 -4.45 -17.38 -6.91
C GLY A 191 -5.57 -18.10 -6.16
N ASN A 192 -5.72 -17.80 -4.85
CA ASN A 192 -6.64 -18.53 -3.97
C ASN A 192 -7.93 -17.73 -3.64
N GLY A 193 -8.01 -16.48 -4.07
CA GLY A 193 -9.12 -15.61 -3.75
C GLY A 193 -9.17 -15.24 -2.27
N LEU A 194 -10.37 -15.00 -1.76
CA LEU A 194 -10.62 -14.65 -0.37
C LEU A 194 -10.46 -15.84 0.58
N SER A 195 -10.01 -15.58 1.80
CA SER A 195 -10.05 -16.58 2.87
C SER A 195 -11.50 -16.98 3.22
N SER A 196 -11.66 -18.16 3.82
CA SER A 196 -12.96 -18.63 4.29
C SER A 196 -13.57 -17.67 5.32
N TYR A 197 -12.73 -17.06 6.15
CA TYR A 197 -13.17 -16.08 7.13
C TYR A 197 -13.76 -14.84 6.44
N SER A 198 -13.04 -14.26 5.48
CA SER A 198 -13.51 -13.09 4.74
C SER A 198 -14.81 -13.34 4.00
N ARG A 199 -14.97 -14.52 3.36
CA ARG A 199 -16.21 -14.88 2.67
C ARG A 199 -17.40 -14.97 3.61
N GLN A 200 -17.22 -15.57 4.81
CA GLN A 200 -18.31 -15.81 5.77
C GLN A 200 -18.69 -14.56 6.57
N LYS A 201 -17.74 -13.66 6.82
CA LYS A 201 -17.93 -12.50 7.70
C LYS A 201 -18.21 -11.19 6.97
N SER A 202 -18.05 -11.15 5.66
CA SER A 202 -18.49 -9.99 4.87
C SER A 202 -20.02 -9.88 4.85
N HIS A 203 -20.52 -8.66 4.84
CA HIS A 203 -21.95 -8.39 4.81
C HIS A 203 -22.59 -8.74 3.48
N ASP A 204 -21.82 -8.57 2.38
CA ASP A 204 -22.26 -8.88 1.02
C ASP A 204 -21.06 -9.22 0.13
N THR A 205 -21.34 -9.85 -1.01
CA THR A 205 -20.36 -10.15 -2.04
C THR A 205 -20.69 -9.37 -3.30
N ILE A 206 -19.70 -8.69 -3.84
CA ILE A 206 -19.79 -7.89 -5.06
C ILE A 206 -18.84 -8.43 -6.12
N SER A 207 -19.16 -8.23 -7.38
CA SER A 207 -18.34 -8.67 -8.51
C SER A 207 -18.32 -7.62 -9.62
N LEU A 208 -17.30 -7.70 -10.47
CA LEU A 208 -17.28 -7.01 -11.75
C LEU A 208 -17.90 -7.94 -12.81
N PRO A 209 -18.85 -7.47 -13.61
CA PRO A 209 -19.39 -8.27 -14.73
C PRO A 209 -18.31 -8.50 -15.78
N MET A 210 -18.15 -9.74 -16.22
CA MET A 210 -17.19 -10.13 -17.24
C MET A 210 -17.90 -10.46 -18.55
N ALA A 211 -17.36 -9.97 -19.65
CA ALA A 211 -17.83 -10.39 -20.98
C ALA A 211 -17.23 -11.75 -21.36
N ASN A 212 -17.93 -12.50 -22.22
CA ASN A 212 -17.46 -13.72 -22.84
C ASN A 212 -16.99 -14.82 -21.87
N SER A 213 -17.60 -14.91 -20.69
CA SER A 213 -17.24 -15.91 -19.66
C SER A 213 -15.76 -15.88 -19.27
N PHE A 214 -15.10 -14.74 -19.37
CA PHE A 214 -13.72 -14.55 -18.92
C PHE A 214 -13.64 -14.74 -17.41
N GLU A 215 -12.64 -15.49 -16.93
CA GLU A 215 -12.62 -15.96 -15.55
C GLU A 215 -12.34 -14.86 -14.52
N SER A 216 -11.34 -14.00 -14.76
CA SER A 216 -10.97 -13.00 -13.75
C SER A 216 -10.13 -11.84 -14.32
N LEU A 217 -10.08 -10.72 -13.60
CA LEU A 217 -9.13 -9.65 -13.79
C LEU A 217 -8.02 -9.72 -12.74
N ASN A 218 -6.88 -9.09 -13.05
CA ASN A 218 -5.87 -8.80 -12.04
C ASN A 218 -6.51 -8.09 -10.84
N VAL A 219 -6.15 -8.49 -9.62
CA VAL A 219 -6.76 -8.00 -8.37
C VAL A 219 -6.65 -6.48 -8.20
N ALA A 220 -5.53 -5.89 -8.63
CA ALA A 220 -5.35 -4.44 -8.56
C ALA A 220 -6.23 -3.69 -9.57
N VAL A 221 -6.46 -4.27 -10.74
CA VAL A 221 -7.39 -3.71 -11.74
C VAL A 221 -8.82 -3.81 -11.22
N ALA A 222 -9.24 -4.99 -10.77
CA ALA A 222 -10.59 -5.21 -10.23
C ALA A 222 -10.85 -4.28 -9.03
N GLY A 223 -9.95 -4.27 -8.06
CA GLY A 223 -10.06 -3.40 -6.89
C GLY A 223 -10.11 -1.93 -7.24
N SER A 224 -9.35 -1.49 -8.26
CA SER A 224 -9.36 -0.10 -8.71
C SER A 224 -10.70 0.31 -9.31
N VAL A 225 -11.29 -0.51 -10.17
CA VAL A 225 -12.62 -0.23 -10.77
C VAL A 225 -13.69 -0.16 -9.67
N ILE A 226 -13.67 -1.12 -8.72
CA ILE A 226 -14.62 -1.16 -7.60
C ILE A 226 -14.46 0.08 -6.70
N MET A 227 -13.24 0.47 -6.34
CA MET A 227 -12.99 1.67 -5.52
C MET A 227 -13.52 2.95 -6.20
N TYR A 228 -13.33 3.09 -7.52
CA TYR A 228 -13.87 4.21 -8.27
C TYR A 228 -15.41 4.19 -8.32
N GLN A 229 -16.03 3.01 -8.42
CA GLN A 229 -17.49 2.89 -8.38
C GLN A 229 -18.04 3.27 -6.99
N ILE A 230 -17.38 2.84 -5.91
CA ILE A 230 -17.72 3.25 -4.53
C ILE A 230 -17.60 4.79 -4.42
N TYR A 231 -16.50 5.37 -4.86
CA TYR A 231 -16.27 6.82 -4.83
C TYR A 231 -17.33 7.61 -5.61
N ALA A 232 -17.74 7.12 -6.79
CA ALA A 232 -18.77 7.76 -7.60
C ALA A 232 -20.16 7.75 -6.93
N ASN A 233 -20.45 6.73 -6.12
CA ASN A 233 -21.72 6.58 -5.42
C ASN A 233 -21.78 7.31 -4.06
N THR A 234 -20.65 7.79 -3.54
CA THR A 234 -20.59 8.50 -2.24
C THR A 234 -20.49 10.02 -2.40
N LYS A 235 -20.54 10.52 -3.62
CA LYS A 235 -20.64 11.94 -3.96
C LYS A 235 -22.09 12.33 -4.23
#